data_f215432af52b8ddd12cf8dd8146dc991
#
_entry.id   f215432af52b8ddd12cf8dd8146dc991
#
_cell.length_a   1.000
_cell.length_b   1.000
_cell.length_c   1.000
_cell.angle_alpha   90.00
_cell.angle_beta   90.00
_cell.angle_gamma   90.00
#
_symmetry.space_group_name_H-M   'P 1'
#
loop_
_entity.id
_entity.type
_entity.pdbx_description
1 polymer ?
#
loop_
_entity_poly.entity_id
_entity_poly.type
_entity_poly.pdbx_seq_one_letter_code
_entity_poly.pdbx_strand_id
1 'polypeptide(L)'
;MSAPALPDRDALHRSIDSVWRIEAARIIACVARMTRDVGRAEELAQDALVAALEHWPQDGLPANPAAWLMTTAKRRAIDHLRQQALHQREH
;
A
#
# COMPACT_ATOMS: atom_id res chain seq x y z
N MET A 1 8.14 27.46 26.56
CA MET A 1 8.70 26.10 26.45
C MET A 1 7.91 25.35 25.42
N SER A 2 8.54 25.06 24.31
CA SER A 2 7.86 24.29 23.27
C SER A 2 7.84 22.82 23.70
N ALA A 3 6.68 22.20 23.63
CA ALA A 3 6.57 20.76 23.77
C ALA A 3 7.45 20.09 22.73
N PRO A 4 8.09 18.95 23.04
CA PRO A 4 8.77 18.19 22.02
C PRO A 4 7.77 17.92 20.90
N ALA A 5 8.18 18.21 19.69
CA ALA A 5 7.33 18.00 18.53
C ALA A 5 6.94 16.52 18.47
N LEU A 6 5.72 16.23 18.82
CA LEU A 6 5.12 14.99 18.38
C LEU A 6 5.22 14.98 16.86
N PRO A 7 5.52 13.82 16.22
CA PRO A 7 5.52 13.77 14.77
C PRO A 7 4.23 14.42 14.30
N ASP A 8 4.37 15.47 13.53
CA ASP A 8 3.22 16.17 12.97
C ASP A 8 2.50 15.17 12.06
N ARG A 9 1.32 14.72 12.49
CA ARG A 9 0.51 13.78 11.72
C ARG A 9 0.18 14.31 10.35
N ASP A 10 -0.05 15.64 10.27
CA ASP A 10 -0.36 16.28 9.00
C ASP A 10 0.83 16.24 8.06
N ALA A 11 2.05 16.50 8.58
CA ALA A 11 3.27 16.41 7.79
C ALA A 11 3.50 14.96 7.31
N LEU A 12 3.27 13.97 8.19
CA LEU A 12 3.40 12.57 7.83
C LEU A 12 2.38 12.17 6.76
N HIS A 13 1.12 12.58 6.93
CA HIS A 13 0.07 12.29 5.94
C HIS A 13 0.39 12.94 4.59
N ARG A 14 0.93 14.17 4.59
CA ARG A 14 1.36 14.81 3.35
C ARG A 14 2.50 14.06 2.67
N SER A 15 3.43 13.54 3.46
CA SER A 15 4.53 12.73 2.94
C SER A 15 4.02 11.44 2.31
N ILE A 16 3.09 10.76 2.98
CA ILE A 16 2.47 9.53 2.48
C ILE A 16 1.71 9.84 1.18
N ASP A 17 0.93 10.91 1.18
CA ASP A 17 0.16 11.32 0.02
C ASP A 17 1.06 11.63 -1.18
N SER A 18 2.19 12.31 -0.95
CA SER A 18 3.15 12.62 -2.00
C SER A 18 3.76 11.37 -2.61
N VAL A 19 4.18 10.43 -1.77
CA VAL A 19 4.72 9.15 -2.24
C VAL A 19 3.66 8.40 -3.03
N TRP A 20 2.44 8.37 -2.51
CA TRP A 20 1.31 7.68 -3.15
C TRP A 20 1.04 8.27 -4.55
N ARG A 21 0.98 9.59 -4.67
CA ARG A 21 0.72 10.24 -5.96
C ARG A 21 1.77 9.89 -7.01
N ILE A 22 3.03 9.82 -6.58
CA ILE A 22 4.13 9.51 -7.49
C ILE A 22 4.09 8.04 -7.89
N GLU A 23 3.78 7.15 -6.96
CA GLU A 23 3.95 5.71 -7.15
C GLU A 23 2.67 4.96 -7.49
N ALA A 24 1.49 5.55 -7.29
CA ALA A 24 0.21 4.85 -7.41
C ALA A 24 0.03 4.17 -8.77
N ALA A 25 0.26 4.89 -9.85
CA ALA A 25 0.07 4.34 -11.20
C ALA A 25 0.99 3.14 -11.46
N ARG A 26 2.23 3.23 -10.99
CA ARG A 26 3.22 2.15 -11.14
C ARG A 26 2.81 0.91 -10.33
N ILE A 27 2.35 1.12 -9.11
CA ILE A 27 1.90 0.03 -8.23
C ILE A 27 0.67 -0.64 -8.85
N ILE A 28 -0.32 0.15 -9.25
CA ILE A 28 -1.55 -0.36 -9.88
C ILE A 28 -1.22 -1.14 -11.15
N ALA A 29 -0.35 -0.61 -12.01
CA ALA A 29 0.06 -1.29 -13.24
C ALA A 29 0.73 -2.64 -12.94
N CYS A 30 1.60 -2.68 -11.94
CA CYS A 30 2.28 -3.90 -11.54
C CYS A 30 1.29 -4.95 -11.04
N VAL A 31 0.39 -4.55 -10.14
CA VAL A 31 -0.62 -5.44 -9.55
C VAL A 31 -1.63 -5.88 -10.61
N ALA A 32 -2.01 -4.98 -11.53
CA ALA A 32 -2.92 -5.33 -12.62
C ALA A 32 -2.35 -6.43 -13.52
N ARG A 33 -1.03 -6.42 -13.75
CA ARG A 33 -0.37 -7.50 -14.50
C ARG A 33 -0.43 -8.83 -13.77
N MET A 34 -0.41 -8.80 -12.43
CA MET A 34 -0.52 -10.00 -11.61
C MET A 34 -1.94 -10.55 -11.58
N THR A 35 -2.92 -9.68 -11.38
CA THR A 35 -4.32 -10.07 -11.18
C THR A 35 -5.13 -10.13 -12.48
N ARG A 36 -4.66 -9.45 -13.51
CA ARG A 36 -5.35 -9.25 -14.79
C ARG A 36 -6.71 -8.56 -14.62
N ASP A 37 -6.82 -7.70 -13.60
CA ASP A 37 -8.04 -7.00 -13.24
C ASP A 37 -7.66 -5.64 -12.68
N VAL A 38 -7.87 -4.57 -13.48
CA VAL A 38 -7.48 -3.22 -13.10
C VAL A 38 -8.26 -2.73 -11.87
N GLY A 39 -9.55 -3.03 -11.81
CA GLY A 39 -10.38 -2.63 -10.67
C GLY A 39 -9.89 -3.27 -9.38
N ARG A 40 -9.59 -4.55 -9.41
CA ARG A 40 -9.03 -5.26 -8.26
C ARG A 40 -7.63 -4.73 -7.91
N ALA A 41 -6.83 -4.41 -8.93
CA ALA A 41 -5.49 -3.86 -8.71
C ALA A 41 -5.55 -2.52 -7.97
N GLU A 42 -6.50 -1.67 -8.33
CA GLU A 42 -6.70 -0.39 -7.63
C GLU A 42 -7.07 -0.60 -6.16
N GLU A 43 -7.96 -1.54 -5.87
CA GLU A 43 -8.34 -1.86 -4.50
C GLU A 43 -7.15 -2.37 -3.69
N LEU A 44 -6.36 -3.28 -4.27
CA LEU A 44 -5.21 -3.86 -3.59
C LEU A 44 -4.10 -2.81 -3.36
N ALA A 45 -3.91 -1.91 -4.33
CA ALA A 45 -2.97 -0.81 -4.17
C ALA A 45 -3.43 0.14 -3.06
N GLN A 46 -4.73 0.45 -2.98
CA GLN A 46 -5.27 1.26 -1.89
C GLN A 46 -5.13 0.58 -0.53
N ASP A 47 -5.23 -0.75 -0.47
CA ASP A 47 -4.97 -1.49 0.76
C ASP A 47 -3.54 -1.23 1.26
N ALA A 48 -2.58 -1.13 0.35
CA ALA A 48 -1.19 -0.81 0.72
C ALA A 48 -1.08 0.61 1.28
N LEU A 49 -1.81 1.56 0.69
CA LEU A 49 -1.86 2.93 1.22
C LEU A 49 -2.46 2.95 2.63
N VAL A 50 -3.56 2.24 2.84
CA VAL A 50 -4.19 2.15 4.16
C VAL A 50 -3.22 1.54 5.17
N ALA A 51 -2.49 0.49 4.78
CA ALA A 51 -1.49 -0.13 5.65
C ALA A 51 -0.39 0.88 6.03
N ALA A 52 0.05 1.71 5.09
CA ALA A 52 1.03 2.76 5.38
C ALA A 52 0.49 3.77 6.39
N LEU A 53 -0.76 4.19 6.21
CA LEU A 53 -1.41 5.13 7.12
C LEU A 53 -1.56 4.55 8.53
N GLU A 54 -1.69 3.24 8.67
CA GLU A 54 -1.79 2.56 9.96
C GLU A 54 -0.43 2.32 10.61
N HIS A 55 0.57 1.93 9.83
CA HIS A 55 1.86 1.47 10.38
C HIS A 55 2.91 2.56 10.51
N TRP A 56 3.01 3.47 9.55
CA TRP A 56 4.08 4.46 9.54
C TRP A 56 4.01 5.47 10.69
N PRO A 57 2.82 5.88 11.17
CA PRO A 57 2.76 6.75 12.36
C PRO A 57 3.36 6.10 13.61
N GLN A 58 3.31 4.78 13.72
CA GLN A 58 3.83 4.04 14.87
C GLN A 58 5.27 3.60 14.68
N ASP A 59 5.60 3.13 13.47
CA ASP A 59 6.89 2.50 13.20
C ASP A 59 7.90 3.46 12.58
N GLY A 60 7.44 4.64 12.12
CA GLY A 60 8.24 5.57 11.36
C GLY A 60 8.24 5.29 9.86
N LEU A 61 8.70 6.27 9.09
CA LEU A 61 8.83 6.11 7.64
C LEU A 61 9.89 5.06 7.34
N PRO A 62 9.58 4.08 6.47
CA PRO A 62 10.60 3.13 6.04
C PRO A 62 11.70 3.81 5.24
N ALA A 63 12.86 3.17 5.15
CA ALA A 63 13.99 3.70 4.41
C ALA A 63 13.64 3.95 2.94
N ASN A 64 12.78 3.11 2.37
CA ASN A 64 12.28 3.28 1.01
C ASN A 64 10.76 3.13 0.99
N PRO A 65 10.03 4.23 1.17
CA PRO A 65 8.56 4.18 1.23
C PRO A 65 7.91 3.62 -0.04
N ALA A 66 8.44 3.95 -1.21
CA ALA A 66 7.91 3.45 -2.47
C ALA A 66 8.02 1.93 -2.57
N ALA A 67 9.18 1.38 -2.20
CA ALA A 67 9.39 -0.06 -2.20
C ALA A 67 8.49 -0.76 -1.18
N TRP A 68 8.28 -0.14 -0.02
CA TRP A 68 7.40 -0.68 1.01
C TRP A 68 5.96 -0.81 0.50
N LEU A 69 5.46 0.24 -0.15
CA LEU A 69 4.11 0.24 -0.75
C LEU A 69 4.00 -0.82 -1.85
N MET A 70 4.98 -0.90 -2.73
CA MET A 70 4.99 -1.89 -3.81
C MET A 70 4.99 -3.31 -3.25
N THR A 71 5.84 -3.59 -2.28
CA THR A 71 5.94 -4.91 -1.66
C THR A 71 4.63 -5.29 -0.97
N THR A 72 4.03 -4.35 -0.25
CA THR A 72 2.77 -4.57 0.45
C THR A 72 1.65 -4.86 -0.55
N ALA A 73 1.54 -4.09 -1.62
CA ALA A 73 0.54 -4.30 -2.66
C ALA A 73 0.70 -5.67 -3.34
N LYS A 74 1.94 -6.06 -3.65
CA LYS A 74 2.23 -7.37 -4.25
C LYS A 74 1.84 -8.52 -3.32
N ARG A 75 2.12 -8.39 -2.03
CA ARG A 75 1.72 -9.41 -1.05
C ARG A 75 0.21 -9.55 -0.99
N ARG A 76 -0.51 -8.44 -1.00
CA ARG A 76 -1.99 -8.45 -1.05
C ARG A 76 -2.47 -9.13 -2.32
N ALA A 77 -1.82 -8.86 -3.46
CA ALA A 77 -2.17 -9.48 -4.73
C ALA A 77 -1.94 -11.00 -4.70
N ILE A 78 -0.82 -11.44 -4.14
CA ILE A 78 -0.52 -12.87 -4.01
C ILE A 78 -1.57 -13.55 -3.13
N ASP A 79 -1.91 -12.95 -1.99
CA ASP A 79 -2.94 -13.49 -1.10
C ASP A 79 -4.30 -13.58 -1.80
N HIS A 80 -4.64 -12.55 -2.55
CA HIS A 80 -5.89 -12.52 -3.32
C HIS A 80 -5.94 -13.66 -4.36
N LEU A 81 -4.84 -13.86 -5.09
CA LEU A 81 -4.76 -14.93 -6.09
C LEU A 81 -4.84 -16.32 -5.46
N ARG A 82 -4.22 -16.49 -4.29
CA ARG A 82 -4.32 -17.74 -3.54
C ARG A 82 -5.74 -18.02 -3.10
N GLN A 83 -6.45 -17.02 -2.60
CA GLN A 83 -7.84 -17.15 -2.19
C GLN A 83 -8.74 -17.50 -3.37
N GLN A 84 -8.51 -16.86 -4.52
CA GLN A 84 -9.25 -17.19 -5.75
C GLN A 84 -9.03 -18.64 -6.16
N ALA A 85 -7.78 -19.11 -6.14
CA ALA A 85 -7.46 -20.48 -6.50
C ALA A 85 -8.14 -21.48 -5.57
N LEU A 86 -8.14 -21.21 -4.26
CA LEU A 86 -8.82 -22.04 -3.28
C LEU A 86 -10.33 -22.07 -3.51
N HIS A 87 -10.90 -20.90 -3.76
CA HIS A 87 -12.35 -20.79 -4.00
C HIS A 87 -12.77 -21.56 -5.26
N GLN A 88 -11.99 -21.49 -6.32
CA GLN A 88 -12.26 -22.25 -7.55
C GLN A 88 -12.19 -23.75 -7.35
N ARG A 89 -11.33 -24.21 -6.44
CA ARG A 89 -11.22 -25.65 -6.13
C ARG A 89 -12.45 -26.18 -5.39
N GLU A 90 -13.17 -25.32 -4.69
CA GLU A 90 -14.36 -25.72 -3.94
C GLU A 90 -15.60 -25.87 -4.82
N HIS A 91 -15.53 -25.42 -6.06
CA HIS A 91 -16.58 -25.56 -7.04
C HIS A 91 -16.21 -26.70 -8.00
#